data_6234903312e56da1f3909bd64840bbbe
#
_entry.id   6234903312e56da1f3909bd64840bbbe
#
_cell.length_a   1.000
_cell.length_b   1.000
_cell.length_c   1.000
_cell.angle_alpha   90.00
_cell.angle_beta   90.00
_cell.angle_gamma   90.00
#
_symmetry.space_group_name_H-M   'P 1'
#
loop_
_entity.id
_entity.type
_entity.pdbx_description
1 polymer ?
#
loop_
_entity_poly.entity_id
_entity_poly.type
_entity_poly.pdbx_seq_one_letter_code
_entity_poly.pdbx_strand_id
1 'polypeptide(L)'
;MNLKKIADSLLFRIVLAIVLGIVVSLFAPEWFGRAFATFNGLFGNFLNFFIPVLIFALVAPAIAGLGKGAGKWLGVTAGIAYGSTILAGLIAYGLAQWLYPSMLAGQTLVTNVSDVDEGSLSPYFEVEMAPPFEVMTALLLSFCIGVAMTTVKSDTLYTVTKELENVVVKVIWGFVIPILPFYIFGMFLGLGMNGNIGDVLSAFAKVLILAVVMTLVYLVLQYVVAGAIAGKNPFKALRNMLPAYFTALGTSSSAATIPVSLESSLRNGISKPVASFVIPLCATIHLSGSMMKLTLYAFAIVFMANMDISTGTGLGFIFLLGIMMIAAPGVPGGAVMVAVGLLADMMGFDDGMVALMIAAYIAIDSVGTAANVTGDGAIAMVVDKFARDKVDTLNEEEAETAA
;
A
#
# COMPACT_ATOMS: atom_id res chain seq x y z
N MET A 1 -7.07 16.34 -22.16
CA MET A 1 -6.92 15.06 -21.46
C MET A 1 -7.68 14.02 -22.26
N ASN A 2 -7.05 12.93 -22.70
CA ASN A 2 -7.64 12.02 -23.68
C ASN A 2 -8.63 11.08 -22.96
N LEU A 3 -9.93 11.13 -23.29
CA LEU A 3 -11.01 10.35 -22.67
C LEU A 3 -10.69 8.84 -22.61
N LYS A 4 -9.98 8.30 -23.60
CA LYS A 4 -9.48 6.91 -23.57
C LYS A 4 -8.54 6.64 -22.40
N LYS A 5 -7.59 7.54 -22.09
CA LYS A 5 -6.67 7.35 -20.97
C LYS A 5 -7.36 7.41 -19.60
N ILE A 6 -8.46 8.14 -19.48
CA ILE A 6 -9.25 8.19 -18.24
C ILE A 6 -10.01 6.87 -18.08
N ALA A 7 -10.67 6.39 -19.13
CA ALA A 7 -11.43 5.13 -19.11
C ALA A 7 -10.52 3.90 -18.84
N ASP A 8 -9.25 3.98 -19.22
CA ASP A 8 -8.26 2.92 -18.99
C ASP A 8 -7.67 2.95 -17.57
N SER A 9 -7.90 4.02 -16.78
CA SER A 9 -7.37 4.09 -15.42
C SER A 9 -8.13 3.16 -14.47
N LEU A 10 -7.41 2.46 -13.62
CA LEU A 10 -7.98 1.59 -12.58
C LEU A 10 -8.93 2.39 -11.67
N LEU A 11 -8.55 3.60 -11.28
CA LEU A 11 -9.37 4.49 -10.46
C LEU A 11 -10.74 4.74 -11.10
N PHE A 12 -10.79 5.08 -12.39
CA PHE A 12 -12.06 5.32 -13.08
C PHE A 12 -12.94 4.07 -13.08
N ARG A 13 -12.36 2.89 -13.37
CA ARG A 13 -13.10 1.62 -13.38
C ARG A 13 -13.66 1.26 -12.00
N ILE A 14 -12.91 1.52 -10.92
CA ILE A 14 -13.35 1.30 -9.54
C ILE A 14 -14.47 2.25 -9.15
N VAL A 15 -14.32 3.56 -9.41
CA VAL A 15 -15.37 4.54 -9.13
C VAL A 15 -16.64 4.21 -9.92
N LEU A 16 -16.50 3.84 -11.18
CA LEU A 16 -17.63 3.41 -12.01
C LEU A 16 -18.31 2.15 -11.45
N ALA A 17 -17.53 1.17 -11.00
CA ALA A 17 -18.02 -0.06 -10.38
C ALA A 17 -18.82 0.24 -9.09
N ILE A 18 -18.32 1.13 -8.22
CA ILE A 18 -19.02 1.59 -7.02
C ILE A 18 -20.35 2.22 -7.38
N VAL A 19 -20.34 3.23 -8.28
CA VAL A 19 -21.56 3.93 -8.68
C VAL A 19 -22.57 2.99 -9.31
N LEU A 20 -22.12 2.12 -10.22
CA LEU A 20 -23.02 1.13 -10.86
C LEU A 20 -23.54 0.11 -9.84
N GLY A 21 -22.72 -0.37 -8.90
CA GLY A 21 -23.15 -1.28 -7.84
C GLY A 21 -24.29 -0.68 -7.02
N ILE A 22 -24.13 0.59 -6.60
CA ILE A 22 -25.16 1.33 -5.85
C ILE A 22 -26.40 1.54 -6.67
N VAL A 23 -26.30 2.02 -7.91
CA VAL A 23 -27.46 2.30 -8.75
C VAL A 23 -28.23 1.02 -9.06
N VAL A 24 -27.52 -0.05 -9.42
CA VAL A 24 -28.14 -1.33 -9.76
C VAL A 24 -28.80 -1.97 -8.53
N SER A 25 -28.26 -1.79 -7.32
CA SER A 25 -28.86 -2.33 -6.09
C SER A 25 -30.27 -1.84 -5.82
N LEU A 26 -30.67 -0.66 -6.37
CA LEU A 26 -32.00 -0.09 -6.16
C LEU A 26 -33.14 -0.87 -6.89
N PHE A 27 -32.79 -1.66 -7.91
CA PHE A 27 -33.77 -2.37 -8.74
C PHE A 27 -33.36 -3.80 -9.10
N ALA A 28 -32.18 -4.24 -8.70
CA ALA A 28 -31.70 -5.58 -9.02
C ALA A 28 -32.55 -6.66 -8.33
N PRO A 29 -32.93 -7.71 -9.04
CA PRO A 29 -33.60 -8.84 -8.43
C PRO A 29 -32.64 -9.68 -7.59
N GLU A 30 -33.15 -10.41 -6.61
CA GLU A 30 -32.36 -11.22 -5.67
C GLU A 30 -31.40 -12.20 -6.37
N TRP A 31 -31.85 -12.87 -7.44
CA TRP A 31 -30.98 -13.82 -8.17
C TRP A 31 -29.73 -13.18 -8.73
N PHE A 32 -29.80 -11.90 -9.13
CA PHE A 32 -28.66 -11.16 -9.67
C PHE A 32 -27.66 -10.84 -8.55
N GLY A 33 -28.16 -10.39 -7.38
CA GLY A 33 -27.33 -10.18 -6.20
C GLY A 33 -26.63 -11.46 -5.73
N ARG A 34 -27.34 -12.59 -5.70
CA ARG A 34 -26.80 -13.92 -5.37
C ARG A 34 -25.73 -14.39 -6.36
N ALA A 35 -25.89 -14.09 -7.65
CA ALA A 35 -24.87 -14.39 -8.65
C ALA A 35 -23.55 -13.62 -8.38
N PHE A 36 -23.66 -12.33 -8.01
CA PHE A 36 -22.49 -11.55 -7.62
C PHE A 36 -21.92 -11.93 -6.26
N ALA A 37 -22.74 -12.33 -5.29
CA ALA A 37 -22.28 -12.91 -4.03
C ALA A 37 -21.45 -14.18 -4.28
N THR A 38 -21.89 -15.05 -5.19
CA THR A 38 -21.13 -16.25 -5.61
C THR A 38 -19.82 -15.88 -6.28
N PHE A 39 -19.83 -14.92 -7.19
CA PHE A 39 -18.62 -14.44 -7.85
C PHE A 39 -17.63 -13.82 -6.86
N ASN A 40 -18.11 -13.02 -5.91
CA ASN A 40 -17.30 -12.39 -4.89
C ASN A 40 -16.67 -13.43 -3.94
N GLY A 41 -17.43 -14.43 -3.50
CA GLY A 41 -16.91 -15.52 -2.68
C GLY A 41 -15.82 -16.33 -3.40
N LEU A 42 -16.02 -16.64 -4.70
CA LEU A 42 -14.98 -17.33 -5.49
C LEU A 42 -13.71 -16.50 -5.62
N PHE A 43 -13.82 -15.19 -5.86
CA PHE A 43 -12.67 -14.32 -5.99
C PHE A 43 -11.99 -14.05 -4.64
N GLY A 44 -12.75 -13.90 -3.55
CA GLY A 44 -12.24 -13.80 -2.19
C GLY A 44 -11.44 -15.05 -1.79
N ASN A 45 -11.98 -16.24 -2.02
CA ASN A 45 -11.29 -17.50 -1.76
C ASN A 45 -10.02 -17.65 -2.60
N PHE A 46 -10.04 -17.20 -3.87
CA PHE A 46 -8.83 -17.14 -4.69
C PHE A 46 -7.79 -16.16 -4.09
N LEU A 47 -8.20 -14.98 -3.64
CA LEU A 47 -7.29 -14.04 -3.01
C LEU A 47 -6.68 -14.65 -1.73
N ASN A 48 -7.47 -15.26 -0.87
CA ASN A 48 -7.01 -15.93 0.35
C ASN A 48 -5.98 -17.04 0.05
N PHE A 49 -6.20 -17.82 -1.00
CA PHE A 49 -5.23 -18.80 -1.49
C PHE A 49 -3.94 -18.15 -2.00
N PHE A 50 -4.06 -17.05 -2.76
CA PHE A 50 -2.95 -16.45 -3.48
C PHE A 50 -2.05 -15.55 -2.62
N ILE A 51 -2.62 -14.91 -1.59
CA ILE A 51 -1.93 -13.91 -0.75
C ILE A 51 -0.64 -14.44 -0.10
N PRO A 52 -0.60 -15.62 0.56
CA PRO A 52 0.65 -16.12 1.14
C PRO A 52 1.75 -16.38 0.10
N VAL A 53 1.38 -16.83 -1.09
CA VAL A 53 2.31 -17.00 -2.21
C VAL A 53 2.86 -15.66 -2.67
N LEU A 54 1.98 -14.66 -2.79
CA LEU A 54 2.34 -13.27 -3.11
C LEU A 54 3.32 -12.70 -2.07
N ILE A 55 3.04 -12.87 -0.78
CA ILE A 55 3.90 -12.40 0.31
C ILE A 55 5.29 -13.02 0.19
N PHE A 56 5.38 -14.34 0.06
CA PHE A 56 6.66 -15.01 -0.08
C PHE A 56 7.44 -14.54 -1.32
N ALA A 57 6.76 -14.47 -2.46
CA ALA A 57 7.37 -14.10 -3.73
C ALA A 57 7.90 -12.65 -3.77
N LEU A 58 7.28 -11.75 -3.03
CA LEU A 58 7.67 -10.32 -3.00
C LEU A 58 8.65 -10.03 -1.86
N VAL A 59 8.40 -10.56 -0.66
CA VAL A 59 9.16 -10.18 0.55
C VAL A 59 10.55 -10.83 0.57
N ALA A 60 10.67 -12.11 0.22
CA ALA A 60 11.96 -12.82 0.30
C ALA A 60 13.03 -12.18 -0.61
N PRO A 61 12.79 -11.93 -1.91
CA PRO A 61 13.79 -11.27 -2.76
C PRO A 61 14.00 -9.80 -2.39
N ALA A 62 12.99 -9.10 -1.85
CA ALA A 62 13.15 -7.72 -1.39
C ALA A 62 14.15 -7.65 -0.22
N ILE A 63 14.00 -8.51 0.79
CA ILE A 63 14.93 -8.59 1.94
C ILE A 63 16.34 -8.98 1.47
N ALA A 64 16.45 -9.99 0.59
CA ALA A 64 17.73 -10.42 0.04
C ALA A 64 18.42 -9.31 -0.76
N GLY A 65 17.66 -8.55 -1.55
CA GLY A 65 18.16 -7.42 -2.32
C GLY A 65 18.71 -6.29 -1.47
N LEU A 66 18.13 -6.05 -0.29
CA LEU A 66 18.66 -5.08 0.67
C LEU A 66 20.03 -5.50 1.26
N GLY A 67 20.30 -6.79 1.39
CA GLY A 67 21.56 -7.31 1.92
C GLY A 67 22.69 -7.43 0.91
N LYS A 68 22.41 -7.41 -0.39
CA LYS A 68 23.39 -7.59 -1.45
C LYS A 68 23.87 -6.24 -2.00
N GLY A 69 25.01 -5.81 -1.60
CA GLY A 69 25.84 -4.93 -2.42
C GLY A 69 25.79 -3.44 -2.20
N ALA A 70 25.27 -2.95 -1.11
CA ALA A 70 25.39 -1.51 -0.88
C ALA A 70 25.68 -1.21 0.57
N GLY A 71 26.84 -1.38 1.00
CA GLY A 71 27.44 -0.96 2.26
C GLY A 71 26.54 -0.25 3.30
N LYS A 72 27.18 0.38 4.27
CA LYS A 72 26.53 1.09 5.39
C LYS A 72 25.37 2.02 4.98
N TRP A 73 25.45 2.70 3.84
CA TRP A 73 24.48 3.72 3.43
C TRP A 73 23.17 3.14 2.91
N LEU A 74 23.16 1.92 2.36
CA LEU A 74 21.90 1.21 2.06
C LEU A 74 21.12 0.95 3.35
N GLY A 75 21.78 0.35 4.34
CA GLY A 75 21.14 0.07 5.62
C GLY A 75 20.63 1.33 6.32
N VAL A 76 21.39 2.42 6.29
CA VAL A 76 20.96 3.72 6.85
C VAL A 76 19.75 4.27 6.10
N THR A 77 19.77 4.27 4.78
CA THR A 77 18.65 4.77 3.96
C THR A 77 17.40 3.92 4.17
N ALA A 78 17.54 2.60 4.15
CA ALA A 78 16.42 1.68 4.40
C ALA A 78 15.86 1.86 5.83
N GLY A 79 16.73 2.04 6.83
CA GLY A 79 16.31 2.32 8.21
C GLY A 79 15.54 3.63 8.36
N ILE A 80 15.96 4.70 7.68
CA ILE A 80 15.25 5.98 7.67
C ILE A 80 13.90 5.85 6.95
N ALA A 81 13.87 5.19 5.79
CA ALA A 81 12.66 4.96 5.01
C ALA A 81 11.63 4.13 5.79
N TYR A 82 12.07 3.03 6.39
CA TYR A 82 11.23 2.18 7.24
C TYR A 82 10.73 2.95 8.47
N GLY A 83 11.62 3.63 9.19
CA GLY A 83 11.26 4.44 10.36
C GLY A 83 10.24 5.53 10.03
N SER A 84 10.39 6.21 8.88
CA SER A 84 9.41 7.18 8.38
C SER A 84 8.06 6.53 8.06
N THR A 85 8.07 5.36 7.43
CA THR A 85 6.85 4.62 7.11
C THR A 85 6.12 4.16 8.39
N ILE A 86 6.83 3.61 9.37
CA ILE A 86 6.26 3.23 10.67
C ILE A 86 5.71 4.44 11.42
N LEU A 87 6.43 5.55 11.46
CA LEU A 87 5.98 6.77 12.12
C LEU A 87 4.66 7.28 11.52
N ALA A 88 4.51 7.22 10.20
CA ALA A 88 3.24 7.54 9.54
C ALA A 88 2.09 6.65 10.03
N GLY A 89 2.32 5.34 10.15
CA GLY A 89 1.35 4.38 10.69
C GLY A 89 0.98 4.66 12.15
N LEU A 90 1.98 4.92 13.00
CA LEU A 90 1.74 5.23 14.42
C LEU A 90 0.94 6.53 14.60
N ILE A 91 1.24 7.57 13.82
CA ILE A 91 0.47 8.81 13.82
C ILE A 91 -0.98 8.53 13.36
N ALA A 92 -1.15 7.76 12.28
CA ALA A 92 -2.47 7.39 11.78
C ALA A 92 -3.28 6.62 12.82
N TYR A 93 -2.66 5.67 13.50
CA TYR A 93 -3.29 4.90 14.58
C TYR A 93 -3.71 5.79 15.75
N GLY A 94 -2.81 6.64 16.24
CA GLY A 94 -3.13 7.57 17.33
C GLY A 94 -4.26 8.53 16.97
N LEU A 95 -4.29 9.01 15.72
CA LEU A 95 -5.38 9.86 15.22
C LEU A 95 -6.70 9.09 15.12
N ALA A 96 -6.68 7.84 14.64
CA ALA A 96 -7.86 7.00 14.57
C ALA A 96 -8.46 6.79 15.96
N GLN A 97 -7.65 6.44 16.96
CA GLN A 97 -8.09 6.26 18.34
C GLN A 97 -8.69 7.54 18.95
N TRP A 98 -8.15 8.71 18.59
CA TRP A 98 -8.60 9.97 19.12
C TRP A 98 -9.84 10.53 18.39
N LEU A 99 -9.88 10.46 17.06
CA LEU A 99 -10.91 11.15 16.26
C LEU A 99 -12.14 10.29 15.97
N TYR A 100 -11.99 8.97 15.77
CA TYR A 100 -13.11 8.13 15.31
C TYR A 100 -14.26 8.02 16.30
N PRO A 101 -14.06 8.00 17.63
CA PRO A 101 -15.17 8.01 18.57
C PRO A 101 -16.13 9.20 18.40
N SER A 102 -15.63 10.35 17.93
CA SER A 102 -16.47 11.52 17.64
C SER A 102 -16.87 11.64 16.17
N MET A 103 -15.95 11.33 15.25
CA MET A 103 -16.15 11.55 13.81
C MET A 103 -17.07 10.50 13.18
N LEU A 104 -17.01 9.26 13.67
CA LEU A 104 -17.74 8.11 13.16
C LEU A 104 -18.86 7.64 14.13
N ALA A 105 -19.17 8.44 15.15
CA ALA A 105 -20.24 8.14 16.09
C ALA A 105 -21.56 7.87 15.38
N GLY A 106 -22.21 6.75 15.69
CA GLY A 106 -23.50 6.36 15.10
C GLY A 106 -23.42 5.77 13.68
N GLN A 107 -22.21 5.62 13.12
CA GLN A 107 -22.01 4.93 11.85
C GLN A 107 -21.60 3.48 12.12
N THR A 108 -22.38 2.54 11.62
CA THR A 108 -22.13 1.10 11.80
C THR A 108 -21.92 0.44 10.45
N LEU A 109 -20.96 -0.48 10.41
CA LEU A 109 -20.75 -1.37 9.28
C LEU A 109 -21.41 -2.71 9.65
N VAL A 110 -22.54 -3.01 9.03
CA VAL A 110 -23.13 -4.34 9.16
C VAL A 110 -22.47 -5.22 8.12
N THR A 111 -21.42 -5.93 8.53
CA THR A 111 -20.65 -6.82 7.65
C THR A 111 -20.97 -8.29 7.90
N ASN A 112 -21.62 -8.61 9.04
CA ASN A 112 -21.93 -9.98 9.39
C ASN A 112 -23.01 -10.55 8.49
N VAL A 113 -22.56 -11.34 7.52
CA VAL A 113 -23.43 -12.25 6.75
C VAL A 113 -24.11 -13.28 7.67
N SER A 114 -23.57 -13.51 8.89
CA SER A 114 -24.09 -14.45 9.87
C SER A 114 -25.22 -13.92 10.76
N ASP A 115 -25.40 -12.59 10.90
CA ASP A 115 -26.44 -12.00 11.75
C ASP A 115 -27.67 -11.48 10.99
N VAL A 116 -27.70 -11.66 9.66
CA VAL A 116 -28.86 -11.30 8.84
C VAL A 116 -29.68 -12.55 8.54
N ASP A 117 -30.39 -13.00 9.55
CA ASP A 117 -31.26 -14.18 9.47
C ASP A 117 -32.48 -14.02 8.53
N GLU A 118 -32.63 -12.97 7.75
CA GLU A 118 -33.74 -12.85 6.77
C GLU A 118 -33.47 -11.90 5.58
N GLY A 119 -32.23 -11.66 5.13
CA GLY A 119 -32.00 -10.76 3.98
C GLY A 119 -30.63 -10.81 3.31
N SER A 120 -29.68 -11.56 3.79
CA SER A 120 -28.38 -11.64 3.15
C SER A 120 -28.43 -12.52 1.90
N LEU A 121 -27.85 -12.00 0.82
CA LEU A 121 -27.73 -12.71 -0.45
C LEU A 121 -26.68 -13.82 -0.33
N SER A 122 -27.09 -15.01 0.13
CA SER A 122 -26.24 -16.19 0.18
C SER A 122 -25.77 -16.59 -1.22
N PRO A 123 -24.50 -16.96 -1.43
CA PRO A 123 -24.02 -17.45 -2.71
C PRO A 123 -24.77 -18.73 -3.13
N TYR A 124 -24.78 -19.02 -4.42
CA TYR A 124 -25.37 -20.28 -4.92
C TYR A 124 -24.54 -21.50 -4.54
N PHE A 125 -23.21 -21.33 -4.48
CA PHE A 125 -22.26 -22.35 -4.08
C PHE A 125 -20.96 -21.67 -3.64
N GLU A 126 -20.18 -22.39 -2.85
CA GLU A 126 -18.85 -21.97 -2.41
C GLU A 126 -17.81 -22.98 -2.88
N VAL A 127 -16.60 -22.49 -3.18
CA VAL A 127 -15.44 -23.33 -3.49
C VAL A 127 -14.33 -22.95 -2.52
N GLU A 128 -14.05 -23.82 -1.58
CA GLU A 128 -12.94 -23.63 -0.66
C GLU A 128 -11.61 -23.71 -1.39
N MET A 129 -10.74 -22.74 -1.20
CA MET A 129 -9.38 -22.69 -1.73
C MET A 129 -8.42 -22.52 -0.56
N ALA A 130 -7.99 -23.64 0.04
CA ALA A 130 -7.07 -23.61 1.17
C ALA A 130 -5.73 -22.98 0.74
N PRO A 131 -5.20 -21.99 1.48
CA PRO A 131 -3.90 -21.43 1.21
C PRO A 131 -2.79 -22.47 1.43
N PRO A 132 -1.67 -22.41 0.68
CA PRO A 132 -0.58 -23.36 0.84
C PRO A 132 0.12 -23.26 2.20
N PHE A 133 0.04 -22.10 2.85
CA PHE A 133 0.48 -21.80 4.21
C PHE A 133 -0.22 -20.51 4.68
N GLU A 134 -0.26 -20.30 5.98
CA GLU A 134 -0.82 -19.09 6.59
C GLU A 134 0.05 -17.86 6.29
N VAL A 135 -0.55 -16.67 6.34
CA VAL A 135 0.11 -15.38 6.06
C VAL A 135 1.31 -15.15 6.99
N MET A 136 1.17 -15.43 8.28
CA MET A 136 2.28 -15.30 9.25
C MET A 136 3.42 -16.28 8.93
N THR A 137 3.10 -17.49 8.51
CA THR A 137 4.10 -18.48 8.06
C THR A 137 4.82 -17.98 6.80
N ALA A 138 4.09 -17.42 5.85
CA ALA A 138 4.68 -16.81 4.65
C ALA A 138 5.67 -15.69 5.00
N LEU A 139 5.30 -14.82 5.93
CA LEU A 139 6.16 -13.72 6.41
C LEU A 139 7.45 -14.25 7.06
N LEU A 140 7.31 -15.17 8.03
CA LEU A 140 8.46 -15.75 8.73
C LEU A 140 9.40 -16.47 7.75
N LEU A 141 8.83 -17.27 6.84
CA LEU A 141 9.59 -17.97 5.81
C LEU A 141 10.33 -16.98 4.89
N SER A 142 9.66 -15.90 4.47
CA SER A 142 10.25 -14.86 3.66
C SER A 142 11.44 -14.18 4.36
N PHE A 143 11.30 -13.92 5.65
CA PHE A 143 12.37 -13.35 6.47
C PHE A 143 13.56 -14.31 6.57
N CYS A 144 13.30 -15.56 6.98
CA CYS A 144 14.37 -16.55 7.15
C CYS A 144 15.13 -16.78 5.84
N ILE A 145 14.42 -16.98 4.73
CA ILE A 145 15.02 -17.25 3.41
C ILE A 145 15.67 -15.97 2.86
N GLY A 146 15.00 -14.81 2.98
CA GLY A 146 15.54 -13.53 2.52
C GLY A 146 16.85 -13.17 3.20
N VAL A 147 16.92 -13.29 4.53
CA VAL A 147 18.17 -13.06 5.29
C VAL A 147 19.21 -14.13 4.95
N ALA A 148 18.85 -15.42 4.87
CA ALA A 148 19.80 -16.47 4.52
C ALA A 148 20.41 -16.26 3.13
N MET A 149 19.65 -15.80 2.14
CA MET A 149 20.14 -15.48 0.80
C MET A 149 21.22 -14.38 0.79
N THR A 150 21.27 -13.50 1.80
CA THR A 150 22.35 -12.49 1.89
C THR A 150 23.70 -13.10 2.26
N THR A 151 23.70 -14.28 2.88
CA THR A 151 24.91 -14.96 3.37
C THR A 151 25.40 -16.08 2.47
N VAL A 152 24.55 -16.58 1.57
CA VAL A 152 24.90 -17.66 0.62
C VAL A 152 25.63 -17.08 -0.59
N LYS A 153 26.75 -17.70 -0.99
CA LYS A 153 27.58 -17.23 -2.11
C LYS A 153 26.91 -17.40 -3.48
N SER A 154 25.97 -18.35 -3.62
CA SER A 154 25.27 -18.60 -4.88
C SER A 154 24.07 -17.68 -5.04
N ASP A 155 23.93 -17.06 -6.20
CA ASP A 155 22.78 -16.21 -6.55
C ASP A 155 21.59 -16.97 -7.14
N THR A 156 21.69 -18.30 -7.27
CA THR A 156 20.65 -19.11 -7.92
C THR A 156 19.30 -18.95 -7.22
N LEU A 157 19.26 -19.07 -5.89
CA LEU A 157 18.01 -18.96 -5.14
C LEU A 157 17.42 -17.53 -5.22
N TYR A 158 18.27 -16.52 -5.17
CA TYR A 158 17.84 -15.13 -5.36
C TYR A 158 17.25 -14.90 -6.75
N THR A 159 17.89 -15.45 -7.80
CA THR A 159 17.38 -15.36 -9.17
C THR A 159 16.02 -16.04 -9.31
N VAL A 160 15.88 -17.26 -8.77
CA VAL A 160 14.60 -17.99 -8.77
C VAL A 160 13.49 -17.22 -8.04
N THR A 161 13.78 -16.64 -6.87
CA THR A 161 12.78 -15.85 -6.13
C THR A 161 12.42 -14.56 -6.87
N LYS A 162 13.37 -13.94 -7.60
CA LYS A 162 13.10 -12.79 -8.49
C LYS A 162 12.24 -13.15 -9.69
N GLU A 163 12.43 -14.33 -10.27
CA GLU A 163 11.56 -14.83 -11.33
C GLU A 163 10.14 -15.11 -10.80
N LEU A 164 10.03 -15.68 -9.60
CA LEU A 164 8.74 -15.90 -8.95
C LEU A 164 8.01 -14.57 -8.67
N GLU A 165 8.73 -13.54 -8.21
CA GLU A 165 8.20 -12.17 -8.07
C GLU A 165 7.61 -11.69 -9.40
N ASN A 166 8.33 -11.83 -10.50
CA ASN A 166 7.86 -11.45 -11.83
C ASN A 166 6.60 -12.21 -12.26
N VAL A 167 6.51 -13.51 -11.94
CA VAL A 167 5.32 -14.33 -12.22
C VAL A 167 4.13 -13.83 -11.42
N VAL A 168 4.30 -13.64 -10.13
CA VAL A 168 3.22 -13.16 -9.23
C VAL A 168 2.74 -11.77 -9.65
N VAL A 169 3.64 -10.85 -9.98
CA VAL A 169 3.29 -9.52 -10.50
C VAL A 169 2.49 -9.63 -11.81
N LYS A 170 2.82 -10.57 -12.71
CA LYS A 170 2.01 -10.81 -13.92
C LYS A 170 0.61 -11.35 -13.60
N VAL A 171 0.46 -12.19 -12.59
CA VAL A 171 -0.87 -12.67 -12.13
C VAL A 171 -1.69 -11.49 -11.58
N ILE A 172 -1.08 -10.63 -10.77
CA ILE A 172 -1.76 -9.42 -10.27
C ILE A 172 -2.26 -8.56 -11.44
N TRP A 173 -1.40 -8.24 -12.40
CA TRP A 173 -1.74 -7.39 -13.53
C TRP A 173 -2.70 -8.03 -14.54
N GLY A 174 -2.54 -9.31 -14.82
CA GLY A 174 -3.28 -10.02 -15.86
C GLY A 174 -4.60 -10.62 -15.39
N PHE A 175 -4.75 -10.85 -14.07
CA PHE A 175 -5.92 -11.52 -13.52
C PHE A 175 -6.57 -10.69 -12.39
N VAL A 176 -5.84 -10.38 -11.32
CA VAL A 176 -6.43 -9.72 -10.13
C VAL A 176 -6.97 -8.34 -10.49
N ILE A 177 -6.14 -7.47 -11.04
CA ILE A 177 -6.53 -6.07 -11.34
C ILE A 177 -7.69 -5.96 -12.34
N PRO A 178 -7.76 -6.74 -13.44
CA PRO A 178 -8.90 -6.73 -14.35
C PRO A 178 -10.23 -7.18 -13.72
N ILE A 179 -10.19 -8.11 -12.76
CA ILE A 179 -11.38 -8.64 -12.09
C ILE A 179 -11.86 -7.72 -10.96
N LEU A 180 -10.95 -6.96 -10.35
CA LEU A 180 -11.22 -6.12 -9.20
C LEU A 180 -12.44 -5.18 -9.34
N PRO A 181 -12.68 -4.50 -10.48
CA PRO A 181 -13.89 -3.68 -10.64
C PRO A 181 -15.19 -4.49 -10.52
N PHE A 182 -15.23 -5.73 -11.00
CA PHE A 182 -16.41 -6.59 -10.87
C PHE A 182 -16.62 -7.04 -9.43
N TYR A 183 -15.54 -7.36 -8.72
CA TYR A 183 -15.56 -7.70 -7.30
C TYR A 183 -16.11 -6.54 -6.47
N ILE A 184 -15.60 -5.33 -6.70
CA ILE A 184 -16.08 -4.11 -6.02
C ILE A 184 -17.52 -3.78 -6.39
N PHE A 185 -17.91 -3.94 -7.66
CA PHE A 185 -19.31 -3.79 -8.08
C PHE A 185 -20.23 -4.72 -7.28
N GLY A 186 -19.90 -6.02 -7.21
CA GLY A 186 -20.70 -7.00 -6.48
C GLY A 186 -20.81 -6.69 -4.98
N MET A 187 -19.72 -6.14 -4.40
CA MET A 187 -19.69 -5.71 -3.02
C MET A 187 -20.64 -4.55 -2.74
N PHE A 188 -20.58 -3.49 -3.55
CA PHE A 188 -21.46 -2.33 -3.40
C PHE A 188 -22.92 -2.63 -3.81
N LEU A 189 -23.12 -3.60 -4.70
CA LEU A 189 -24.44 -4.15 -5.01
C LEU A 189 -25.05 -4.79 -3.74
N GLY A 190 -24.31 -5.67 -3.08
CA GLY A 190 -24.76 -6.32 -1.84
C GLY A 190 -25.04 -5.31 -0.71
N LEU A 191 -24.10 -4.37 -0.47
CA LEU A 191 -24.28 -3.31 0.53
C LEU A 191 -25.53 -2.45 0.24
N GLY A 192 -25.80 -2.13 -1.03
CA GLY A 192 -26.96 -1.35 -1.42
C GLY A 192 -28.28 -2.11 -1.26
N MET A 193 -28.31 -3.39 -1.59
CA MET A 193 -29.48 -4.24 -1.40
C MET A 193 -29.83 -4.45 0.08
N ASN A 194 -28.83 -4.42 0.96
CA ASN A 194 -29.00 -4.52 2.41
C ASN A 194 -29.36 -3.18 3.10
N GLY A 195 -29.45 -2.07 2.35
CA GLY A 195 -29.90 -0.77 2.86
C GLY A 195 -28.88 0.06 3.63
N ASN A 196 -27.64 -0.41 3.82
CA ASN A 196 -26.61 0.21 4.68
C ASN A 196 -25.63 1.17 3.94
N ILE A 197 -25.87 1.43 2.67
CA ILE A 197 -24.93 2.12 1.79
C ILE A 197 -24.68 3.58 2.19
N GLY A 198 -25.68 4.27 2.75
CA GLY A 198 -25.57 5.69 3.11
C GLY A 198 -24.56 5.97 4.22
N ASP A 199 -24.58 5.15 5.26
CA ASP A 199 -23.69 5.27 6.41
C ASP A 199 -22.25 4.93 6.01
N VAL A 200 -22.06 3.88 5.23
CA VAL A 200 -20.76 3.47 4.69
C VAL A 200 -20.15 4.58 3.85
N LEU A 201 -20.89 5.14 2.88
CA LEU A 201 -20.39 6.22 2.02
C LEU A 201 -20.05 7.50 2.81
N SER A 202 -20.89 7.85 3.78
CA SER A 202 -20.65 9.04 4.65
C SER A 202 -19.38 8.87 5.49
N ALA A 203 -19.21 7.70 6.12
CA ALA A 203 -18.00 7.39 6.89
C ALA A 203 -16.75 7.42 6.02
N PHE A 204 -16.80 6.73 4.88
CA PHE A 204 -15.66 6.67 3.96
C PHE A 204 -15.27 8.04 3.40
N ALA A 205 -16.24 8.91 3.09
CA ALA A 205 -15.94 10.27 2.67
C ALA A 205 -15.18 11.06 3.75
N LYS A 206 -15.60 10.96 5.02
CA LYS A 206 -14.92 11.62 6.14
C LYS A 206 -13.49 11.08 6.33
N VAL A 207 -13.33 9.75 6.30
CA VAL A 207 -12.01 9.09 6.44
C VAL A 207 -11.11 9.39 5.25
N LEU A 208 -11.66 9.47 4.03
CA LEU A 208 -10.93 9.85 2.82
C LEU A 208 -10.35 11.26 2.95
N ILE A 209 -11.17 12.24 3.37
CA ILE A 209 -10.70 13.61 3.59
C ILE A 209 -9.61 13.63 4.66
N LEU A 210 -9.81 12.93 5.77
CA LEU A 210 -8.81 12.83 6.84
C LEU A 210 -7.51 12.23 6.30
N ALA A 211 -7.57 11.13 5.54
CA ALA A 211 -6.41 10.45 4.98
C ALA A 211 -5.63 11.36 4.02
N VAL A 212 -6.32 12.09 3.14
CA VAL A 212 -5.68 13.06 2.23
C VAL A 212 -5.01 14.17 3.02
N VAL A 213 -5.72 14.80 3.95
CA VAL A 213 -5.17 15.90 4.76
C VAL A 213 -3.97 15.44 5.57
N MET A 214 -4.06 14.30 6.25
CA MET A 214 -2.98 13.80 7.10
C MET A 214 -1.78 13.32 6.28
N THR A 215 -1.99 12.77 5.10
CA THR A 215 -0.91 12.44 4.18
C THR A 215 -0.12 13.69 3.76
N LEU A 216 -0.80 14.79 3.46
CA LEU A 216 -0.16 16.06 3.11
C LEU A 216 0.53 16.71 4.32
N VAL A 217 -0.10 16.68 5.49
CA VAL A 217 0.50 17.17 6.74
C VAL A 217 1.77 16.40 7.07
N TYR A 218 1.73 15.07 6.95
CA TYR A 218 2.90 14.22 7.18
C TYR A 218 4.02 14.50 6.18
N LEU A 219 3.69 14.70 4.90
CA LEU A 219 4.67 15.10 3.89
C LEU A 219 5.37 16.43 4.25
N VAL A 220 4.62 17.43 4.70
CA VAL A 220 5.20 18.69 5.18
C VAL A 220 6.10 18.46 6.39
N LEU A 221 5.67 17.64 7.35
CA LEU A 221 6.46 17.28 8.52
C LEU A 221 7.79 16.61 8.14
N GLN A 222 7.79 15.67 7.19
CA GLN A 222 9.02 15.05 6.66
C GLN A 222 10.00 16.11 6.15
N TYR A 223 9.53 17.11 5.39
CA TYR A 223 10.38 18.17 4.88
C TYR A 223 10.87 19.13 5.97
N VAL A 224 10.04 19.43 6.97
CA VAL A 224 10.47 20.25 8.12
C VAL A 224 11.61 19.56 8.88
N VAL A 225 11.45 18.27 9.17
CA VAL A 225 12.48 17.48 9.86
C VAL A 225 13.75 17.36 9.00
N ALA A 226 13.60 17.00 7.72
CA ALA A 226 14.74 16.89 6.81
C ALA A 226 15.45 18.22 6.60
N GLY A 227 14.72 19.32 6.50
CA GLY A 227 15.25 20.68 6.38
C GLY A 227 16.03 21.09 7.62
N ALA A 228 15.53 20.79 8.82
CA ALA A 228 16.23 21.04 10.08
C ALA A 228 17.56 20.25 10.17
N ILE A 229 17.55 18.97 9.78
CA ILE A 229 18.74 18.10 9.80
C ILE A 229 19.75 18.56 8.74
N ALA A 230 19.30 18.82 7.51
CA ALA A 230 20.18 19.17 6.39
C ALA A 230 20.59 20.66 6.35
N GLY A 231 20.00 21.51 7.20
CA GLY A 231 20.24 22.95 7.16
C GLY A 231 19.69 23.63 5.91
N LYS A 232 18.61 23.09 5.32
CA LYS A 232 17.99 23.58 4.08
C LYS A 232 16.55 24.08 4.35
N ASN A 233 16.08 25.05 3.55
CA ASN A 233 14.71 25.55 3.67
C ASN A 233 13.70 24.46 3.24
N PRO A 234 12.83 23.96 4.14
CA PRO A 234 11.93 22.87 3.88
C PRO A 234 10.90 23.18 2.80
N PHE A 235 10.35 24.37 2.78
CA PHE A 235 9.30 24.76 1.83
C PHE A 235 9.87 24.96 0.42
N LYS A 236 11.10 25.48 0.30
CA LYS A 236 11.80 25.56 -0.99
C LYS A 236 12.10 24.16 -1.52
N ALA A 237 12.56 23.26 -0.63
CA ALA A 237 12.86 21.88 -1.01
C ALA A 237 11.60 21.13 -1.44
N LEU A 238 10.49 21.25 -0.70
CA LEU A 238 9.22 20.66 -1.07
C LEU A 238 8.71 21.22 -2.42
N ARG A 239 8.81 22.55 -2.64
CA ARG A 239 8.42 23.17 -3.90
C ARG A 239 9.21 22.63 -5.09
N ASN A 240 10.49 22.35 -4.95
CA ASN A 240 11.33 21.78 -6.00
C ASN A 240 10.90 20.35 -6.36
N MET A 241 10.23 19.63 -5.44
CA MET A 241 9.70 18.28 -5.68
C MET A 241 8.27 18.26 -6.26
N LEU A 242 7.60 19.40 -6.41
CA LEU A 242 6.24 19.43 -6.97
C LEU A 242 6.14 18.79 -8.38
N PRO A 243 7.13 18.88 -9.28
CA PRO A 243 7.08 18.14 -10.56
C PRO A 243 6.97 16.62 -10.33
N ALA A 244 7.71 16.06 -9.38
CA ALA A 244 7.62 14.66 -9.03
C ALA A 244 6.27 14.33 -8.39
N TYR A 245 5.77 15.18 -7.48
CA TYR A 245 4.45 15.03 -6.88
C TYR A 245 3.34 14.92 -7.94
N PHE A 246 3.27 15.86 -8.87
CA PHE A 246 2.23 15.87 -9.92
C PHE A 246 2.40 14.73 -10.94
N THR A 247 3.63 14.31 -11.22
CA THR A 247 3.88 13.14 -12.07
C THR A 247 3.37 11.86 -11.40
N ALA A 248 3.68 11.66 -10.12
CA ALA A 248 3.20 10.52 -9.35
C ALA A 248 1.67 10.55 -9.17
N LEU A 249 1.09 11.73 -8.94
CA LEU A 249 -0.36 11.92 -8.86
C LEU A 249 -1.06 11.50 -10.15
N GLY A 250 -0.45 11.79 -11.31
CA GLY A 250 -1.02 11.44 -12.62
C GLY A 250 -0.78 9.99 -13.04
N THR A 251 0.28 9.36 -12.56
CA THR A 251 0.68 7.99 -12.97
C THR A 251 0.30 6.92 -11.96
N SER A 252 0.11 7.28 -10.70
CA SER A 252 -0.02 6.36 -9.55
C SER A 252 1.12 5.33 -9.51
N SER A 253 2.31 5.69 -10.00
CA SER A 253 3.47 4.79 -10.08
C SER A 253 4.74 5.48 -9.59
N SER A 254 5.30 4.98 -8.49
CA SER A 254 6.59 5.45 -7.97
C SER A 254 7.72 5.18 -8.96
N ALA A 255 7.75 3.99 -9.56
CA ALA A 255 8.77 3.60 -10.52
C ALA A 255 8.80 4.50 -11.76
N ALA A 256 7.64 4.81 -12.34
CA ALA A 256 7.54 5.71 -13.49
C ALA A 256 7.96 7.15 -13.18
N THR A 257 7.98 7.53 -11.89
CA THR A 257 8.31 8.89 -11.45
C THR A 257 9.79 9.07 -11.09
N ILE A 258 10.57 7.98 -10.97
CA ILE A 258 12.00 8.02 -10.59
C ILE A 258 12.80 9.09 -11.37
N PRO A 259 12.74 9.19 -12.71
CA PRO A 259 13.54 10.18 -13.44
C PRO A 259 13.23 11.63 -13.03
N VAL A 260 11.94 11.95 -12.82
CA VAL A 260 11.50 13.30 -12.42
C VAL A 260 11.87 13.58 -10.96
N SER A 261 11.77 12.57 -10.09
CA SER A 261 12.17 12.67 -8.68
C SER A 261 13.67 12.89 -8.52
N LEU A 262 14.47 12.21 -9.35
CA LEU A 262 15.91 12.37 -9.39
C LEU A 262 16.29 13.82 -9.78
N GLU A 263 15.74 14.32 -10.89
CA GLU A 263 15.97 15.69 -11.34
C GLU A 263 15.54 16.73 -10.30
N SER A 264 14.37 16.53 -9.69
CA SER A 264 13.84 17.39 -8.61
C SER A 264 14.74 17.40 -7.38
N SER A 265 15.29 16.24 -7.02
CA SER A 265 16.25 16.10 -5.91
C SER A 265 17.58 16.80 -6.18
N LEU A 266 18.09 16.74 -7.41
CA LEU A 266 19.28 17.49 -7.80
C LEU A 266 19.07 19.01 -7.69
N ARG A 267 17.86 19.52 -7.99
CA ARG A 267 17.48 20.94 -7.79
C ARG A 267 17.49 21.35 -6.31
N ASN A 268 17.35 20.39 -5.39
CA ASN A 268 17.50 20.59 -3.95
C ASN A 268 18.97 20.60 -3.50
N GLY A 269 19.93 20.51 -4.44
CA GLY A 269 21.36 20.49 -4.17
C GLY A 269 21.81 19.22 -3.48
N ILE A 270 21.13 18.11 -3.71
CA ILE A 270 21.56 16.77 -3.32
C ILE A 270 22.63 16.32 -4.33
N SER A 271 23.71 15.72 -3.86
CA SER A 271 24.78 15.22 -4.74
C SER A 271 24.25 14.15 -5.69
N LYS A 272 24.78 14.12 -6.91
CA LYS A 272 24.30 13.16 -7.93
C LYS A 272 24.46 11.71 -7.50
N PRO A 273 25.60 11.26 -6.91
CA PRO A 273 25.74 9.90 -6.42
C PRO A 273 24.69 9.52 -5.40
N VAL A 274 24.45 10.37 -4.38
CA VAL A 274 23.44 10.13 -3.35
C VAL A 274 22.02 10.10 -3.96
N ALA A 275 21.67 11.07 -4.81
CA ALA A 275 20.36 11.10 -5.42
C ALA A 275 20.11 9.87 -6.31
N SER A 276 21.11 9.45 -7.11
CA SER A 276 21.01 8.29 -8.00
C SER A 276 20.85 6.97 -7.26
N PHE A 277 21.29 6.92 -6.01
CA PHE A 277 21.15 5.75 -5.14
C PHE A 277 19.85 5.80 -4.30
N VAL A 278 19.61 6.92 -3.59
CA VAL A 278 18.50 7.01 -2.62
C VAL A 278 17.14 7.05 -3.31
N ILE A 279 17.00 7.80 -4.42
CA ILE A 279 15.69 7.98 -5.06
C ILE A 279 15.14 6.67 -5.63
N PRO A 280 15.89 5.86 -6.43
CA PRO A 280 15.37 4.58 -6.90
C PRO A 280 15.10 3.58 -5.76
N LEU A 281 15.94 3.57 -4.72
CA LEU A 281 15.75 2.71 -3.56
C LEU A 281 14.47 3.09 -2.81
N CYS A 282 14.32 4.35 -2.43
CA CYS A 282 13.15 4.81 -1.67
C CYS A 282 11.84 4.68 -2.45
N ALA A 283 11.87 4.82 -3.79
CA ALA A 283 10.70 4.59 -4.63
C ALA A 283 10.08 3.19 -4.48
N THR A 284 10.85 2.22 -3.96
CA THR A 284 10.38 0.86 -3.70
C THR A 284 10.12 0.55 -2.23
N ILE A 285 10.82 1.19 -1.29
CA ILE A 285 10.76 0.82 0.14
C ILE A 285 10.12 1.89 1.05
N HIS A 286 9.93 3.13 0.58
CA HIS A 286 9.37 4.21 1.37
C HIS A 286 7.93 4.51 0.98
N LEU A 287 6.97 3.96 1.73
CA LEU A 287 5.54 4.06 1.44
C LEU A 287 4.75 4.73 2.58
N SER A 288 5.26 5.83 3.11
CA SER A 288 4.66 6.53 4.25
C SER A 288 3.23 7.06 4.00
N GLY A 289 2.95 7.56 2.79
CA GLY A 289 1.61 7.99 2.40
C GLY A 289 0.64 6.82 2.24
N SER A 290 1.12 5.67 1.73
CA SER A 290 0.34 4.44 1.65
C SER A 290 0.06 3.88 3.05
N MET A 291 1.05 3.86 3.92
CA MET A 291 0.93 3.46 5.32
C MET A 291 -0.11 4.29 6.09
N MET A 292 -0.06 5.62 5.93
CA MET A 292 -1.03 6.55 6.53
C MET A 292 -2.47 6.19 6.14
N LYS A 293 -2.72 6.01 4.84
CA LYS A 293 -4.06 5.68 4.32
C LYS A 293 -4.53 4.31 4.78
N LEU A 294 -3.69 3.27 4.63
CA LEU A 294 -4.03 1.90 5.00
C LEU A 294 -4.40 1.83 6.47
N THR A 295 -3.62 2.46 7.34
CA THR A 295 -3.90 2.46 8.79
C THR A 295 -5.19 3.21 9.10
N LEU A 296 -5.41 4.41 8.54
CA LEU A 296 -6.64 5.17 8.79
C LEU A 296 -7.88 4.39 8.34
N TYR A 297 -7.87 3.81 7.14
CA TYR A 297 -9.01 3.03 6.65
C TYR A 297 -9.22 1.73 7.43
N ALA A 298 -8.16 0.99 7.75
CA ALA A 298 -8.27 -0.24 8.53
C ALA A 298 -8.94 0.02 9.89
N PHE A 299 -8.48 1.02 10.63
CA PHE A 299 -9.07 1.35 11.93
C PHE A 299 -10.43 2.04 11.83
N ALA A 300 -10.80 2.65 10.71
CA ALA A 300 -12.16 3.10 10.47
C ALA A 300 -13.13 1.91 10.33
N ILE A 301 -12.74 0.90 9.56
CA ILE A 301 -13.51 -0.35 9.42
C ILE A 301 -13.65 -1.04 10.78
N VAL A 302 -12.54 -1.21 11.52
CA VAL A 302 -12.55 -1.77 12.88
C VAL A 302 -13.53 -1.04 13.79
N PHE A 303 -13.50 0.29 13.78
CA PHE A 303 -14.39 1.11 14.61
C PHE A 303 -15.86 0.94 14.20
N MET A 304 -16.16 1.01 12.90
CA MET A 304 -17.54 0.92 12.39
C MET A 304 -18.13 -0.49 12.54
N ALA A 305 -17.29 -1.53 12.44
CA ALA A 305 -17.69 -2.92 12.65
C ALA A 305 -17.72 -3.32 14.14
N ASN A 306 -17.42 -2.37 15.05
CA ASN A 306 -17.36 -2.59 16.50
C ASN A 306 -16.45 -3.77 16.89
N MET A 307 -15.31 -3.92 16.18
CA MET A 307 -14.35 -4.99 16.44
C MET A 307 -13.46 -4.65 17.64
N ASP A 308 -13.25 -5.61 18.52
CA ASP A 308 -12.36 -5.46 19.67
C ASP A 308 -10.91 -5.84 19.29
N ILE A 309 -10.15 -4.84 18.89
CA ILE A 309 -8.74 -5.00 18.53
C ILE A 309 -7.86 -4.46 19.67
N SER A 310 -7.07 -5.33 20.27
CA SER A 310 -6.15 -4.92 21.33
C SER A 310 -5.12 -3.91 20.81
N THR A 311 -4.64 -3.00 21.68
CA THR A 311 -3.55 -2.07 21.33
C THR A 311 -2.30 -2.82 20.84
N GLY A 312 -2.00 -3.98 21.44
CA GLY A 312 -0.87 -4.83 21.01
C GLY A 312 -1.04 -5.34 19.59
N THR A 313 -2.23 -5.81 19.23
CA THR A 313 -2.57 -6.25 17.85
C THR A 313 -2.48 -5.08 16.89
N GLY A 314 -3.02 -3.92 17.23
CA GLY A 314 -2.96 -2.72 16.40
C GLY A 314 -1.54 -2.23 16.13
N LEU A 315 -0.69 -2.19 17.15
CA LEU A 315 0.72 -1.84 16.98
C LEU A 315 1.48 -2.92 16.19
N GLY A 316 1.26 -4.19 16.48
CA GLY A 316 1.84 -5.31 15.72
C GLY A 316 1.48 -5.24 14.24
N PHE A 317 0.21 -4.95 13.93
CA PHE A 317 -0.24 -4.73 12.55
C PHE A 317 0.58 -3.63 11.85
N ILE A 318 0.80 -2.47 12.50
CA ILE A 318 1.55 -1.35 11.93
C ILE A 318 3.00 -1.77 11.63
N PHE A 319 3.68 -2.45 12.55
CA PHE A 319 5.06 -2.89 12.34
C PHE A 319 5.17 -3.93 11.22
N LEU A 320 4.28 -4.91 11.18
CA LEU A 320 4.25 -5.93 10.13
C LEU A 320 3.86 -5.32 8.77
N LEU A 321 2.86 -4.43 8.76
CA LEU A 321 2.49 -3.70 7.54
C LEU A 321 3.68 -2.89 7.00
N GLY A 322 4.47 -2.25 7.86
CA GLY A 322 5.67 -1.53 7.45
C GLY A 322 6.71 -2.43 6.75
N ILE A 323 6.85 -3.66 7.22
CA ILE A 323 7.70 -4.66 6.55
C ILE A 323 7.12 -5.04 5.19
N MET A 324 5.81 -5.29 5.13
CA MET A 324 5.13 -5.61 3.88
C MET A 324 5.25 -4.49 2.84
N MET A 325 5.29 -3.22 3.30
CA MET A 325 5.47 -2.08 2.41
C MET A 325 6.84 -2.09 1.70
N ILE A 326 7.90 -2.65 2.29
CA ILE A 326 9.22 -2.79 1.64
C ILE A 326 9.12 -3.68 0.38
N ALA A 327 8.20 -4.64 0.40
CA ALA A 327 7.99 -5.60 -0.69
C ALA A 327 6.85 -5.20 -1.63
N ALA A 328 6.15 -4.11 -1.35
CA ALA A 328 5.02 -3.70 -2.18
C ALA A 328 5.47 -3.28 -3.58
N PRO A 329 4.89 -3.84 -4.64
CA PRO A 329 5.24 -3.42 -6.00
C PRO A 329 4.84 -1.95 -6.21
N GLY A 330 5.72 -1.16 -6.82
CA GLY A 330 5.53 0.28 -7.09
C GLY A 330 4.53 0.58 -8.22
N VAL A 331 3.38 -0.07 -8.19
CA VAL A 331 2.31 -0.05 -9.19
C VAL A 331 0.97 0.33 -8.54
N PRO A 332 -0.01 0.85 -9.29
CA PRO A 332 -1.32 1.20 -8.75
C PRO A 332 -1.95 0.03 -7.97
N GLY A 333 -2.38 0.29 -6.73
CA GLY A 333 -2.98 -0.71 -5.85
C GLY A 333 -1.99 -1.72 -5.21
N GLY A 334 -0.70 -1.67 -5.54
CA GLY A 334 0.28 -2.65 -5.06
C GLY A 334 0.36 -2.76 -3.54
N ALA A 335 0.34 -1.63 -2.84
CA ALA A 335 0.47 -1.61 -1.38
C ALA A 335 -0.75 -2.24 -0.67
N VAL A 336 -1.98 -2.03 -1.16
CA VAL A 336 -3.15 -2.67 -0.53
C VAL A 336 -3.17 -4.17 -0.78
N MET A 337 -2.69 -4.62 -1.93
CA MET A 337 -2.65 -6.06 -2.24
C MET A 337 -1.74 -6.82 -1.27
N VAL A 338 -0.60 -6.27 -0.88
CA VAL A 338 0.25 -6.90 0.13
C VAL A 338 -0.31 -6.78 1.55
N ALA A 339 -1.16 -5.78 1.82
CA ALA A 339 -1.78 -5.58 3.13
C ALA A 339 -2.95 -6.53 3.40
N VAL A 340 -3.65 -7.02 2.36
CA VAL A 340 -4.89 -7.80 2.48
C VAL A 340 -4.72 -9.00 3.42
N GLY A 341 -3.60 -9.72 3.33
CA GLY A 341 -3.35 -10.86 4.20
C GLY A 341 -3.27 -10.51 5.69
N LEU A 342 -2.59 -9.39 6.02
CA LEU A 342 -2.54 -8.94 7.41
C LEU A 342 -3.90 -8.44 7.91
N LEU A 343 -4.70 -7.82 7.03
CA LEU A 343 -6.05 -7.39 7.37
C LEU A 343 -6.95 -8.59 7.68
N ALA A 344 -6.90 -9.64 6.89
CA ALA A 344 -7.68 -10.85 7.12
C ALA A 344 -7.19 -11.63 8.35
N ASP A 345 -5.91 -12.02 8.39
CA ASP A 345 -5.39 -12.92 9.42
C ASP A 345 -5.21 -12.26 10.78
N MET A 346 -4.75 -11.01 10.81
CA MET A 346 -4.38 -10.34 12.04
C MET A 346 -5.47 -9.44 12.59
N MET A 347 -6.20 -8.76 11.69
CA MET A 347 -7.28 -7.85 12.07
C MET A 347 -8.66 -8.51 12.01
N GLY A 348 -8.77 -9.73 11.45
CA GLY A 348 -10.02 -10.48 11.36
C GLY A 348 -11.00 -9.91 10.32
N PHE A 349 -10.50 -9.30 9.26
CA PHE A 349 -11.34 -8.75 8.20
C PHE A 349 -11.95 -9.87 7.37
N ASP A 350 -13.26 -9.81 7.18
CA ASP A 350 -13.97 -10.64 6.21
C ASP A 350 -13.76 -10.13 4.77
N ASP A 351 -14.24 -10.90 3.78
CA ASP A 351 -14.12 -10.54 2.36
C ASP A 351 -14.76 -9.18 2.05
N GLY A 352 -15.82 -8.82 2.77
CA GLY A 352 -16.51 -7.55 2.65
C GLY A 352 -15.66 -6.37 3.10
N MET A 353 -15.07 -6.49 4.27
CA MET A 353 -14.16 -5.48 4.82
C MET A 353 -12.91 -5.34 3.94
N VAL A 354 -12.38 -6.45 3.43
CA VAL A 354 -11.24 -6.46 2.50
C VAL A 354 -11.60 -5.73 1.21
N ALA A 355 -12.75 -6.02 0.59
CA ALA A 355 -13.17 -5.34 -0.63
C ALA A 355 -13.36 -3.83 -0.42
N LEU A 356 -13.95 -3.46 0.71
CA LEU A 356 -14.14 -2.06 1.10
C LEU A 356 -12.80 -1.35 1.30
N MET A 357 -11.84 -2.01 1.95
CA MET A 357 -10.48 -1.52 2.13
C MET A 357 -9.77 -1.29 0.80
N ILE A 358 -9.86 -2.24 -0.13
CA ILE A 358 -9.28 -2.14 -1.47
C ILE A 358 -9.90 -0.96 -2.23
N ALA A 359 -11.23 -0.85 -2.24
CA ALA A 359 -11.93 0.24 -2.92
C ALA A 359 -11.52 1.61 -2.38
N ALA A 360 -11.53 1.77 -1.06
CA ALA A 360 -11.15 3.01 -0.38
C ALA A 360 -9.69 3.39 -0.65
N TYR A 361 -8.78 2.42 -0.60
CA TYR A 361 -7.37 2.65 -0.88
C TYR A 361 -7.14 3.13 -2.32
N ILE A 362 -7.73 2.44 -3.30
CA ILE A 362 -7.56 2.77 -4.73
C ILE A 362 -8.14 4.14 -5.05
N ALA A 363 -9.23 4.55 -4.38
CA ALA A 363 -9.84 5.87 -4.59
C ALA A 363 -8.86 7.04 -4.40
N ILE A 364 -7.88 6.92 -3.51
CA ILE A 364 -6.85 7.95 -3.25
C ILE A 364 -5.43 7.42 -3.39
N ASP A 365 -5.23 6.35 -4.15
CA ASP A 365 -3.91 5.74 -4.32
C ASP A 365 -2.90 6.73 -4.92
N SER A 366 -3.33 7.50 -5.91
CA SER A 366 -2.51 8.54 -6.53
C SER A 366 -1.97 9.59 -5.55
N VAL A 367 -2.78 9.99 -4.55
CA VAL A 367 -2.35 10.96 -3.52
C VAL A 367 -1.28 10.36 -2.62
N GLY A 368 -1.45 9.10 -2.20
CA GLY A 368 -0.44 8.40 -1.40
C GLY A 368 0.86 8.18 -2.15
N THR A 369 0.77 7.77 -3.41
CA THR A 369 1.94 7.58 -4.28
C THR A 369 2.69 8.91 -4.48
N ALA A 370 1.97 10.01 -4.69
CA ALA A 370 2.58 11.34 -4.81
C ALA A 370 3.31 11.75 -3.53
N ALA A 371 2.74 11.45 -2.36
CA ALA A 371 3.38 11.72 -1.08
C ALA A 371 4.61 10.82 -0.84
N ASN A 372 4.53 9.51 -1.18
CA ASN A 372 5.67 8.59 -1.08
C ASN A 372 6.87 9.13 -1.86
N VAL A 373 6.68 9.34 -3.16
CA VAL A 373 7.72 9.79 -4.09
C VAL A 373 8.30 11.16 -3.70
N THR A 374 7.45 12.06 -3.23
CA THR A 374 7.91 13.38 -2.78
C THR A 374 8.68 13.27 -1.48
N GLY A 375 8.24 12.41 -0.55
CA GLY A 375 8.94 12.10 0.70
C GLY A 375 10.32 11.48 0.51
N ASP A 376 10.56 10.76 -0.60
CA ASP A 376 11.88 10.23 -0.97
C ASP A 376 12.93 11.35 -1.08
N GLY A 377 12.52 12.52 -1.59
CA GLY A 377 13.37 13.71 -1.62
C GLY A 377 13.77 14.22 -0.24
N ALA A 378 12.90 14.11 0.77
CA ALA A 378 13.23 14.46 2.14
C ALA A 378 14.25 13.48 2.73
N ILE A 379 14.09 12.18 2.49
CA ILE A 379 15.07 11.16 2.90
C ILE A 379 16.41 11.40 2.21
N ALA A 380 16.41 11.66 0.92
CA ALA A 380 17.63 11.96 0.17
C ALA A 380 18.37 13.19 0.72
N MET A 381 17.65 14.23 1.18
CA MET A 381 18.27 15.38 1.85
C MET A 381 18.97 14.99 3.15
N VAL A 382 18.37 14.12 3.95
CA VAL A 382 18.96 13.63 5.21
C VAL A 382 20.20 12.79 4.92
N VAL A 383 20.09 11.84 4.00
CA VAL A 383 21.22 10.96 3.63
C VAL A 383 22.37 11.78 3.03
N ASP A 384 22.09 12.74 2.14
CA ASP A 384 23.11 13.59 1.51
C ASP A 384 23.93 14.38 2.56
N LYS A 385 23.29 14.82 3.65
CA LYS A 385 23.99 15.52 4.74
C LYS A 385 25.15 14.72 5.35
N PHE A 386 25.00 13.41 5.40
CA PHE A 386 25.97 12.53 6.09
C PHE A 386 26.80 11.66 5.13
N ALA A 387 26.34 11.48 3.90
CA ALA A 387 26.92 10.53 2.93
C ALA A 387 27.63 11.18 1.75
N ARG A 388 27.42 12.47 1.49
CA ARG A 388 27.91 13.17 0.28
C ARG A 388 29.37 12.83 -0.02
N ASP A 389 30.29 13.10 0.92
CA ASP A 389 31.73 12.94 0.72
C ASP A 389 32.20 11.46 0.78
N LYS A 390 31.33 10.54 1.19
CA LYS A 390 31.65 9.12 1.40
C LYS A 390 31.16 8.21 0.29
N VAL A 391 30.11 8.62 -0.43
CA VAL A 391 29.60 7.88 -1.58
C VAL A 391 30.44 8.17 -2.83
N ASP A 392 31.06 9.34 -2.92
CA ASP A 392 31.98 9.66 -4.00
C ASP A 392 33.24 8.78 -3.96
N THR A 393 33.80 8.54 -2.76
CA THR A 393 34.98 7.68 -2.60
C THR A 393 34.74 6.21 -2.91
N LEU A 394 33.54 5.68 -2.62
CA LEU A 394 33.18 4.28 -2.94
C LEU A 394 33.08 4.04 -4.46
N ASN A 395 32.57 5.00 -5.21
CA ASN A 395 32.49 4.91 -6.68
C ASN A 395 33.88 4.99 -7.34
N GLU A 396 34.83 5.70 -6.74
CA GLU A 396 36.23 5.75 -7.21
C GLU A 396 36.98 4.44 -6.92
N GLU A 397 36.79 3.84 -5.74
CA GLU A 397 37.38 2.54 -5.37
C GLU A 397 36.81 1.36 -6.21
N GLU A 398 35.50 1.37 -6.53
CA GLU A 398 34.90 0.37 -7.41
C GLU A 398 35.37 0.54 -8.85
N ALA A 399 35.59 1.77 -9.33
CA ALA A 399 36.11 2.02 -10.66
C ALA A 399 37.60 1.62 -10.78
N GLU A 400 38.42 1.81 -9.73
CA GLU A 400 39.81 1.36 -9.68
C GLU A 400 39.95 -0.17 -9.56
N THR A 401 39.00 -0.86 -8.88
CA THR A 401 39.02 -2.33 -8.79
C THR A 401 38.47 -3.04 -10.03
N ALA A 402 37.74 -2.32 -10.89
CA ALA A 402 37.20 -2.84 -12.16
C ALA A 402 38.10 -2.55 -13.39
N ALA A 403 39.16 -1.75 -13.22
CA ALA A 403 40.18 -1.43 -14.25
C ALA A 403 41.42 -2.31 -14.11
#